data_dc9e28eac0566373c392bc643023ac87
#
_entry.id   dc9e28eac0566373c392bc643023ac87
#
_cell.length_a   1.000
_cell.length_b   1.000
_cell.length_c   1.000
_cell.angle_alpha   90.00
_cell.angle_beta   90.00
_cell.angle_gamma   90.00
#
_symmetry.space_group_name_H-M   'P 1'
#
loop_
_entity.id
_entity.type
_entity.pdbx_description
1 polymer ?
#
loop_
_entity_poly.entity_id
_entity_poly.type
_entity_poly.pdbx_seq_one_letter_code
_entity_poly.pdbx_strand_id
1 'polypeptide(L)'
;WDARPFPAFPARLDLWSDGPAWERGHWLNGRAGAVPLSDVVAEICREAGVRAYDTKGLRGLVRGFALSGSESGRAALQPLMLAHGFDAIERDGVLSFVMRGGHVVAELGPEDMALAEDVEGVEISRAADAELAGRVRLTHVEAGGDYTARTAETVMPGGEVLAVSDSEL
;
A
#
# COMPACT_ATOMS: atom_id res chain seq x y z
N TRP A 1 -8.70 -10.72 25.97
CA TRP A 1 -8.74 -12.06 25.40
C TRP A 1 -7.34 -12.58 25.29
N ASP A 2 -7.06 -13.62 26.02
CA ASP A 2 -5.76 -14.21 26.04
C ASP A 2 -5.52 -14.92 24.70
N ALA A 3 -4.62 -14.39 23.90
CA ALA A 3 -4.22 -14.95 22.61
C ALA A 3 -3.43 -16.28 22.76
N ARG A 4 -3.43 -16.88 23.93
CA ARG A 4 -2.87 -18.22 24.07
C ARG A 4 -3.64 -19.17 23.17
N PRO A 5 -2.96 -19.92 22.32
CA PRO A 5 -3.58 -21.02 21.62
C PRO A 5 -4.24 -21.88 22.68
N PHE A 6 -5.50 -22.19 22.50
CA PHE A 6 -6.23 -23.05 23.40
C PHE A 6 -5.39 -24.28 23.74
N PRO A 7 -4.57 -24.25 24.78
CA PRO A 7 -3.69 -25.38 25.09
C PRO A 7 -4.49 -26.61 25.44
N ALA A 8 -5.78 -26.43 25.66
CA ALA A 8 -6.71 -27.52 25.90
C ALA A 8 -7.15 -28.30 24.64
N PHE A 9 -6.74 -27.90 23.46
CA PHE A 9 -7.07 -28.59 22.20
C PHE A 9 -5.86 -29.18 21.46
N PRO A 10 -4.90 -29.77 22.12
CA PRO A 10 -3.71 -30.28 21.46
C PRO A 10 -3.98 -31.40 20.45
N ALA A 11 -5.07 -32.13 20.62
CA ALA A 11 -5.40 -33.27 19.78
C ALA A 11 -6.13 -32.89 18.47
N ARG A 12 -6.55 -31.66 18.35
CA ARG A 12 -7.35 -31.17 17.19
C ARG A 12 -6.83 -29.86 16.65
N LEU A 13 -5.54 -29.62 16.82
CA LEU A 13 -4.88 -28.40 16.33
C LEU A 13 -4.95 -28.25 14.82
N ASP A 14 -5.06 -29.34 14.10
CA ASP A 14 -5.29 -29.35 12.65
C ASP A 14 -6.59 -28.68 12.23
N LEU A 15 -7.61 -28.63 13.10
CA LEU A 15 -8.85 -27.88 12.85
C LEU A 15 -8.69 -26.37 13.05
N TRP A 16 -7.66 -25.97 13.79
CA TRP A 16 -7.42 -24.58 14.16
C TRP A 16 -6.20 -24.00 13.47
N SER A 17 -5.39 -24.86 12.90
CA SER A 17 -4.15 -24.56 12.25
C SER A 17 -4.34 -24.72 10.75
N ASP A 18 -4.66 -23.65 10.08
CA ASP A 18 -4.38 -23.51 8.67
C ASP A 18 -2.90 -23.07 8.49
N GLY A 19 -2.04 -23.69 9.27
CA GLY A 19 -0.58 -23.53 9.22
C GLY A 19 -0.11 -22.12 9.55
N PRO A 20 0.48 -21.39 8.59
CA PRO A 20 1.09 -20.08 8.82
C PRO A 20 0.15 -19.02 9.39
N ALA A 21 -1.16 -19.18 9.22
CA ALA A 21 -2.14 -18.21 9.70
C ALA A 21 -2.20 -18.17 11.23
N TRP A 22 -1.97 -19.29 11.90
CA TRP A 22 -1.98 -19.35 13.35
C TRP A 22 -0.73 -18.76 14.01
N GLU A 23 0.42 -18.96 13.40
CA GLU A 23 1.68 -18.34 13.86
C GLU A 23 1.63 -16.81 13.70
N ARG A 24 0.84 -16.32 12.75
CA ARG A 24 0.67 -14.90 12.45
C ARG A 24 -0.58 -14.26 13.06
N GLY A 25 -1.32 -15.00 13.88
CA GLY A 25 -2.61 -14.63 14.42
C GLY A 25 -3.80 -15.11 13.57
N HIS A 26 -4.88 -15.44 14.24
CA HIS A 26 -6.11 -15.92 13.59
C HIS A 26 -6.95 -14.73 13.10
N TRP A 27 -7.62 -14.87 11.96
CA TRP A 27 -8.45 -13.81 11.38
C TRP A 27 -9.57 -13.32 12.31
N LEU A 28 -10.11 -14.16 13.19
CA LEU A 28 -11.11 -13.77 14.19
C LEU A 28 -10.56 -12.86 15.30
N ASN A 29 -9.29 -12.98 15.60
CA ASN A 29 -8.62 -12.22 16.68
C ASN A 29 -7.68 -11.16 16.14
N GLY A 30 -7.65 -10.97 14.85
CA GLY A 30 -6.62 -10.19 14.19
C GLY A 30 -5.26 -10.88 14.21
N ARG A 31 -4.36 -10.40 13.40
CA ARG A 31 -2.99 -10.90 13.32
C ARG A 31 -2.11 -10.10 14.25
N ALA A 32 -1.35 -10.79 15.09
CA ALA A 32 -0.39 -10.15 15.98
C ALA A 32 0.97 -10.02 15.29
N GLY A 33 1.60 -8.87 15.47
CA GLY A 33 2.94 -8.60 14.97
C GLY A 33 3.00 -7.97 13.58
N ALA A 34 4.21 -7.60 13.17
CA ALA A 34 4.47 -7.01 11.87
C ALA A 34 4.53 -8.09 10.78
N VAL A 35 3.81 -7.89 9.71
CA VAL A 35 3.73 -8.79 8.56
C VAL A 35 4.40 -8.13 7.35
N PRO A 36 5.15 -8.86 6.51
CA PRO A 36 5.68 -8.31 5.27
C PRO A 36 4.57 -7.73 4.39
N LEU A 37 4.83 -6.55 3.82
CA LEU A 37 3.89 -5.89 2.92
C LEU A 37 3.48 -6.79 1.75
N SER A 38 4.44 -7.54 1.21
CA SER A 38 4.21 -8.52 0.14
C SER A 38 3.13 -9.55 0.47
N ASP A 39 3.11 -10.01 1.73
CA ASP A 39 2.17 -11.03 2.17
C ASP A 39 0.76 -10.46 2.35
N VAL A 40 0.65 -9.22 2.85
CA VAL A 40 -0.63 -8.52 2.99
C VAL A 40 -1.23 -8.25 1.62
N VAL A 41 -0.43 -7.73 0.68
CA VAL A 41 -0.89 -7.47 -0.70
C VAL A 41 -1.27 -8.76 -1.41
N ALA A 42 -0.48 -9.83 -1.24
CA ALA A 42 -0.81 -11.14 -1.80
C ALA A 42 -2.12 -11.70 -1.27
N GLU A 43 -2.42 -11.49 -0.01
CA GLU A 43 -3.69 -11.91 0.58
C GLU A 43 -4.87 -11.12 0.01
N ILE A 44 -4.76 -9.79 -0.08
CA ILE A 44 -5.79 -8.95 -0.68
C ILE A 44 -6.05 -9.39 -2.14
N CYS A 45 -5.00 -9.66 -2.93
CA CYS A 45 -5.14 -10.16 -4.29
C CYS A 45 -5.89 -11.49 -4.34
N ARG A 46 -5.57 -12.40 -3.44
CA ARG A 46 -6.19 -13.73 -3.37
C ARG A 46 -7.68 -13.63 -3.01
N GLU A 47 -8.02 -12.80 -2.03
CA GLU A 47 -9.42 -12.56 -1.63
C GLU A 47 -10.21 -11.84 -2.73
N ALA A 48 -9.57 -10.93 -3.45
CA ALA A 48 -10.16 -10.26 -4.61
C ALA A 48 -10.28 -11.16 -5.86
N GLY A 49 -9.82 -12.42 -5.79
CA GLY A 49 -9.88 -13.37 -6.89
C GLY A 49 -8.85 -13.15 -8.01
N VAL A 50 -7.83 -12.31 -7.77
CA VAL A 50 -6.73 -12.11 -8.72
C VAL A 50 -5.83 -13.34 -8.71
N ARG A 51 -5.72 -14.01 -9.86
CA ARG A 51 -4.99 -15.29 -9.96
C ARG A 51 -3.50 -15.12 -10.31
N ALA A 52 -3.18 -14.11 -11.09
CA ALA A 52 -1.82 -13.84 -11.55
C ALA A 52 -1.35 -12.49 -10.97
N TYR A 53 -0.47 -12.55 -9.97
CA TYR A 53 0.14 -11.37 -9.37
C TYR A 53 1.58 -11.64 -8.94
N ASP A 54 2.38 -10.58 -8.87
CA ASP A 54 3.75 -10.61 -8.37
C ASP A 54 3.96 -9.51 -7.32
N THR A 55 4.26 -9.92 -6.08
CA THR A 55 4.51 -9.03 -4.93
C THR A 55 5.98 -8.99 -4.51
N LYS A 56 6.89 -9.67 -5.24
CA LYS A 56 8.31 -9.81 -4.88
C LYS A 56 9.06 -8.48 -4.83
N GLY A 57 8.58 -7.48 -5.59
CA GLY A 57 9.16 -6.14 -5.60
C GLY A 57 8.85 -5.31 -4.36
N LEU A 58 7.88 -5.73 -3.54
CA LEU A 58 7.44 -4.98 -2.38
C LEU A 58 8.39 -5.13 -1.19
N ARG A 59 8.60 -4.02 -0.49
CA ARG A 59 9.43 -3.93 0.72
C ARG A 59 8.68 -3.16 1.79
N GLY A 60 8.82 -3.59 3.03
CA GLY A 60 8.19 -2.96 4.18
C GLY A 60 7.47 -3.95 5.08
N LEU A 61 7.06 -3.46 6.23
CA LEU A 61 6.32 -4.23 7.24
C LEU A 61 5.03 -3.49 7.56
N VAL A 62 3.93 -4.23 7.56
CA VAL A 62 2.60 -3.74 7.99
C VAL A 62 2.40 -4.16 9.44
N ARG A 63 2.26 -3.18 10.33
CA ARG A 63 2.04 -3.43 11.77
C ARG A 63 0.58 -3.64 12.11
N GLY A 64 -0.29 -3.06 11.35
CA GLY A 64 -1.74 -3.20 11.47
C GLY A 64 -2.41 -2.75 10.19
N PHE A 65 -3.45 -3.45 9.80
CA PHE A 65 -4.30 -3.13 8.67
C PHE A 65 -5.69 -3.68 8.93
N ALA A 66 -6.70 -2.87 8.76
CA ALA A 66 -8.08 -3.28 8.94
C ALA A 66 -8.91 -2.91 7.70
N LEU A 67 -9.71 -3.85 7.25
CA LEU A 67 -10.71 -3.64 6.21
C LEU A 67 -12.08 -3.50 6.89
N SER A 68 -12.74 -2.37 6.70
CA SER A 68 -14.05 -2.09 7.28
C SER A 68 -15.17 -2.39 6.27
N GLY A 69 -15.38 -3.67 5.95
CA GLY A 69 -16.51 -4.06 5.11
C GLY A 69 -16.12 -4.79 3.82
N SER A 70 -17.11 -4.93 2.93
CA SER A 70 -16.92 -5.57 1.62
C SER A 70 -16.40 -4.55 0.61
N GLU A 71 -15.11 -4.28 0.65
CA GLU A 71 -14.46 -3.36 -0.28
C GLU A 71 -13.88 -4.11 -1.49
N SER A 72 -13.69 -3.38 -2.61
CA SER A 72 -12.95 -3.94 -3.74
C SER A 72 -11.47 -4.10 -3.38
N GLY A 73 -10.80 -5.09 -3.94
CA GLY A 73 -9.35 -5.26 -3.74
C GLY A 73 -8.55 -4.01 -4.05
N ARG A 74 -8.99 -3.20 -5.02
CA ARG A 74 -8.37 -1.91 -5.34
C ARG A 74 -8.52 -0.90 -4.19
N ALA A 75 -9.71 -0.80 -3.62
CA ALA A 75 -9.95 0.11 -2.48
C ALA A 75 -9.12 -0.33 -1.26
N ALA A 76 -9.05 -1.63 -1.00
CA ALA A 76 -8.22 -2.18 0.07
C ALA A 76 -6.72 -1.91 -0.12
N LEU A 77 -6.23 -1.86 -1.35
CA LEU A 77 -4.81 -1.58 -1.64
C LEU A 77 -4.44 -0.10 -1.54
N GLN A 78 -5.37 0.82 -1.76
CA GLN A 78 -5.07 2.26 -1.80
C GLN A 78 -4.37 2.80 -0.54
N PRO A 79 -4.83 2.52 0.69
CA PRO A 79 -4.13 2.97 1.90
C PRO A 79 -2.70 2.42 1.98
N LEU A 80 -2.50 1.16 1.63
CA LEU A 80 -1.18 0.54 1.61
C LEU A 80 -0.26 1.16 0.54
N MET A 81 -0.80 1.45 -0.64
CA MET A 81 -0.07 2.13 -1.72
C MET A 81 0.38 3.51 -1.29
N LEU A 82 -0.47 4.24 -0.57
CA LEU A 82 -0.14 5.55 -0.02
C LEU A 82 0.93 5.46 1.08
N ALA A 83 0.75 4.54 2.03
CA ALA A 83 1.64 4.40 3.19
C ALA A 83 3.04 3.91 2.81
N HIS A 84 3.12 3.01 1.84
CA HIS A 84 4.37 2.33 1.48
C HIS A 84 4.99 2.80 0.17
N GLY A 85 4.30 3.65 -0.60
CA GLY A 85 4.82 4.23 -1.85
C GLY A 85 5.05 3.19 -2.94
N PHE A 86 4.06 2.38 -3.26
CA PHE A 86 4.13 1.43 -4.37
C PHE A 86 2.96 1.61 -5.34
N ASP A 87 3.09 1.05 -6.51
CA ASP A 87 2.08 1.04 -7.56
C ASP A 87 1.78 -0.38 -8.04
N ALA A 88 0.56 -0.57 -8.54
CA ALA A 88 0.12 -1.80 -9.19
C ALA A 88 0.11 -1.59 -10.71
N ILE A 89 0.83 -2.43 -11.43
CA ILE A 89 1.01 -2.35 -12.88
C ILE A 89 0.61 -3.70 -13.47
N GLU A 90 -0.31 -3.70 -14.41
CA GLU A 90 -0.62 -4.89 -15.20
C GLU A 90 0.32 -4.97 -16.40
N ARG A 91 1.00 -6.12 -16.53
CA ARG A 91 1.83 -6.45 -17.66
C ARG A 91 1.68 -7.92 -17.99
N ASP A 92 1.38 -8.22 -19.25
CA ASP A 92 1.25 -9.58 -19.76
C ASP A 92 0.27 -10.46 -18.95
N GLY A 93 -0.83 -9.86 -18.46
CA GLY A 93 -1.83 -10.55 -17.67
C GLY A 93 -1.43 -10.82 -16.21
N VAL A 94 -0.30 -10.28 -15.77
CA VAL A 94 0.17 -10.37 -14.39
C VAL A 94 0.09 -8.99 -13.71
N LEU A 95 -0.55 -8.93 -12.56
CA LEU A 95 -0.58 -7.73 -11.72
C LEU A 95 0.70 -7.65 -10.88
N SER A 96 1.63 -6.79 -11.28
CA SER A 96 2.92 -6.61 -10.62
C SER A 96 2.90 -5.39 -9.72
N PHE A 97 3.45 -5.54 -8.51
CA PHE A 97 3.55 -4.47 -7.53
C PHE A 97 4.98 -3.96 -7.42
N VAL A 98 5.16 -2.65 -7.66
CA VAL A 98 6.48 -2.03 -7.79
C VAL A 98 6.60 -0.85 -6.84
N MET A 99 7.70 -0.79 -6.09
CA MET A 99 7.99 0.37 -5.22
C MET A 99 8.28 1.61 -6.07
N ARG A 100 7.75 2.76 -5.64
CA ARG A 100 8.12 4.06 -6.21
C ARG A 100 9.56 4.41 -5.85
N GLY A 101 10.20 5.27 -6.66
CA GLY A 101 11.56 5.75 -6.40
C GLY A 101 12.64 4.68 -6.65
N GLY A 102 12.39 3.76 -7.56
CA GLY A 102 13.38 2.78 -8.03
C GLY A 102 14.56 3.42 -8.75
N HIS A 103 15.52 2.59 -9.16
CA HIS A 103 16.63 3.04 -10.00
C HIS A 103 16.14 3.47 -11.38
N VAL A 104 16.86 4.41 -12.00
CA VAL A 104 16.68 4.75 -13.41
C VAL A 104 16.84 3.47 -14.23
N VAL A 105 15.82 3.12 -14.98
CA VAL A 105 15.78 1.87 -15.77
C VAL A 105 16.31 2.10 -17.18
N ALA A 106 16.13 3.32 -17.70
CA ALA A 106 16.62 3.75 -19.00
C ALA A 106 16.75 5.26 -19.02
N GLU A 107 17.74 5.76 -19.74
CA GLU A 107 17.84 7.15 -20.16
C GLU A 107 17.43 7.21 -21.62
N LEU A 108 16.43 8.06 -21.92
CA LEU A 108 15.95 8.25 -23.28
C LEU A 108 16.48 9.57 -23.83
N GLY A 109 17.15 9.50 -24.97
CA GLY A 109 17.56 10.67 -25.72
C GLY A 109 16.50 11.13 -26.71
N PRO A 110 16.69 12.30 -27.36
CA PRO A 110 15.79 12.76 -28.42
C PRO A 110 15.64 11.76 -29.56
N GLU A 111 16.68 10.96 -29.81
CA GLU A 111 16.73 9.91 -30.84
C GLU A 111 15.83 8.70 -30.56
N ASP A 112 15.49 8.50 -29.28
CA ASP A 112 14.63 7.40 -28.83
C ASP A 112 13.14 7.79 -28.89
N MET A 113 12.82 9.04 -29.22
CA MET A 113 11.46 9.56 -29.26
C MET A 113 10.90 9.52 -30.68
N ALA A 114 9.66 9.05 -30.83
CA ALA A 114 8.95 9.17 -32.08
C ALA A 114 8.42 10.59 -32.25
N LEU A 115 8.86 11.30 -33.29
CA LEU A 115 8.30 12.60 -33.68
C LEU A 115 7.22 12.35 -34.73
N ALA A 116 6.02 12.84 -34.48
CA ALA A 116 5.00 12.96 -35.50
C ALA A 116 5.17 14.30 -36.24
N GLU A 117 4.91 14.33 -37.57
CA GLU A 117 5.18 15.49 -38.42
C GLU A 117 4.46 16.80 -38.01
N ASP A 118 3.38 16.68 -37.22
CA ASP A 118 2.52 17.83 -36.83
C ASP A 118 2.50 18.08 -35.31
N VAL A 119 3.40 17.49 -34.52
CA VAL A 119 3.38 17.63 -33.06
C VAL A 119 4.73 18.15 -32.55
N GLU A 120 4.71 19.20 -31.75
CA GLU A 120 5.91 19.60 -31.00
C GLU A 120 6.40 18.45 -30.14
N GLY A 121 7.69 18.12 -30.20
CA GLY A 121 8.26 16.90 -29.63
C GLY A 121 8.10 16.74 -28.12
N VAL A 122 7.85 17.82 -27.38
CA VAL A 122 7.62 17.78 -25.94
C VAL A 122 6.60 18.87 -25.56
N GLU A 123 5.48 18.45 -25.01
CA GLU A 123 4.53 19.36 -24.38
C GLU A 123 4.75 19.35 -22.86
N ILE A 124 5.01 20.52 -22.28
CA ILE A 124 5.18 20.68 -20.84
C ILE A 124 3.99 21.45 -20.29
N SER A 125 3.12 20.76 -19.57
CA SER A 125 2.05 21.38 -18.81
C SER A 125 2.41 21.46 -17.33
N ARG A 126 2.25 22.64 -16.73
CA ARG A 126 2.42 22.84 -15.29
C ARG A 126 1.09 23.25 -14.70
N ALA A 127 0.68 22.57 -13.63
CA ALA A 127 -0.42 23.04 -12.80
C ALA A 127 -0.07 24.37 -12.14
N ALA A 128 -1.07 25.21 -11.91
CA ALA A 128 -0.87 26.45 -11.15
C ALA A 128 -0.48 26.09 -9.70
N ASP A 129 0.39 26.88 -9.09
CA ASP A 129 0.82 26.66 -7.71
C ASP A 129 -0.35 26.63 -6.72
N ALA A 130 -1.44 27.32 -7.02
CA ALA A 130 -2.69 27.30 -6.26
C ALA A 130 -3.41 25.94 -6.27
N GLU A 131 -3.12 25.08 -7.24
CA GLU A 131 -3.70 23.73 -7.37
C GLU A 131 -2.85 22.67 -6.67
N LEU A 132 -1.64 23.02 -6.25
CA LEU A 132 -0.74 22.12 -5.53
C LEU A 132 -1.07 22.16 -4.04
N ALA A 133 -1.14 20.99 -3.43
CA ALA A 133 -1.29 20.89 -1.98
C ALA A 133 0.00 21.36 -1.30
N GLY A 134 -0.01 22.57 -0.72
CA GLY A 134 1.12 23.10 0.07
C GLY A 134 1.27 22.42 1.42
N ARG A 135 0.25 21.68 1.86
CA ARG A 135 0.23 20.91 3.09
C ARG A 135 -0.47 19.58 2.86
N VAL A 136 0.14 18.50 3.32
CA VAL A 136 -0.45 17.16 3.32
C VAL A 136 -0.56 16.68 4.75
N ARG A 137 -1.75 16.22 5.13
CA ARG A 137 -2.03 15.59 6.42
C ARG A 137 -2.39 14.14 6.21
N LEU A 138 -1.87 13.31 7.09
CA LEU A 138 -2.16 11.89 7.11
C LEU A 138 -2.65 11.51 8.50
N THR A 139 -3.90 11.10 8.61
CA THR A 139 -4.46 10.55 9.84
C THR A 139 -4.19 9.05 9.88
N HIS A 140 -3.63 8.59 10.98
CA HIS A 140 -3.27 7.17 11.17
C HIS A 140 -3.51 6.75 12.61
N VAL A 141 -3.59 5.46 12.85
CA VAL A 141 -3.68 4.88 14.19
C VAL A 141 -2.27 4.58 14.71
N GLU A 142 -1.92 5.11 15.87
CA GLU A 142 -0.61 4.89 16.46
C GLU A 142 -0.52 3.51 17.14
N ALA A 143 0.26 2.60 16.55
CA ALA A 143 0.42 1.25 17.07
C ALA A 143 1.23 1.18 18.40
N GLY A 144 2.02 2.21 18.72
CA GLY A 144 2.80 2.30 19.96
C GLY A 144 2.09 3.04 21.10
N GLY A 145 0.90 3.55 20.86
CA GLY A 145 0.03 4.22 21.83
C GLY A 145 -1.25 3.43 22.05
N ASP A 146 -2.23 4.04 22.67
CA ASP A 146 -3.54 3.42 23.00
C ASP A 146 -4.45 3.26 21.76
N TYR A 147 -3.89 3.01 20.59
CA TYR A 147 -4.60 2.94 19.31
C TYR A 147 -5.44 4.19 19.02
N THR A 148 -4.96 5.35 19.44
CA THR A 148 -5.59 6.63 19.18
C THR A 148 -5.23 7.14 17.80
N ALA A 149 -6.18 7.81 17.14
CA ALA A 149 -5.91 8.47 15.88
C ALA A 149 -4.93 9.64 16.09
N ARG A 150 -3.92 9.69 15.26
CA ARG A 150 -2.91 10.77 15.22
C ARG A 150 -2.80 11.32 13.80
N THR A 151 -2.36 12.56 13.71
CA THR A 151 -2.13 13.21 12.41
C THR A 151 -0.66 13.51 12.24
N ALA A 152 -0.07 13.00 11.18
CA ALA A 152 1.23 13.42 10.67
C ALA A 152 1.01 14.50 9.60
N GLU A 153 1.88 15.50 9.58
CA GLU A 153 1.77 16.62 8.67
C GLU A 153 3.11 16.92 8.02
N THR A 154 3.07 17.24 6.73
CA THR A 154 4.20 17.80 6.00
C THR A 154 3.78 19.05 5.25
N VAL A 155 4.67 20.03 5.18
CA VAL A 155 4.46 21.31 4.49
C VAL A 155 5.52 21.45 3.42
N MET A 156 5.13 21.92 2.25
CA MET A 156 6.04 22.21 1.15
C MET A 156 7.03 23.31 1.57
N PRO A 157 8.35 23.08 1.46
CA PRO A 157 9.34 24.09 1.84
C PRO A 157 9.23 25.37 1.01
N GLY A 158 9.16 26.52 1.66
CA GLY A 158 9.22 27.84 1.02
C GLY A 158 7.96 28.34 0.33
N GLY A 159 6.85 27.61 0.46
CA GLY A 159 5.57 27.99 -0.13
C GLY A 159 4.55 28.54 0.89
N GLU A 160 3.69 29.43 0.45
CA GLU A 160 2.45 29.75 1.16
C GLU A 160 1.49 28.57 1.04
N VAL A 161 0.84 28.16 2.12
CA VAL A 161 -0.07 27.02 2.11
C VAL A 161 -1.40 27.47 1.52
N LEU A 162 -1.56 27.30 0.20
CA LEU A 162 -2.78 27.66 -0.54
C LEU A 162 -3.80 26.52 -0.54
N ALA A 163 -3.34 25.27 -0.49
CA ALA A 163 -4.22 24.10 -0.45
C ALA A 163 -3.74 23.07 0.58
N VAL A 164 -4.67 22.29 1.13
CA VAL A 164 -4.41 21.21 2.07
C VAL A 164 -5.00 19.92 1.52
N SER A 165 -4.22 18.85 1.54
CA SER A 165 -4.69 17.50 1.21
C SER A 165 -4.73 16.66 2.48
N ASP A 166 -5.88 16.08 2.78
CA ASP A 166 -6.11 15.19 3.90
C ASP A 166 -6.29 13.75 3.40
N SER A 167 -5.64 12.80 4.08
CA SER A 167 -5.75 11.37 3.82
C SER A 167 -5.83 10.61 5.14
N GLU A 168 -6.51 9.46 5.11
CA GLU A 168 -6.64 8.54 6.25
C GLU A 168 -6.00 7.20 5.93
N LEU A 169 -5.35 6.59 6.93
CA LEU A 169 -4.74 5.27 6.91
C LEU A 169 -5.30 4.38 8.02
#